data_ac9c61c15b8701a15bbd42952c1e025b
#
_entry.id   ac9c61c15b8701a15bbd42952c1e025b
#
_cell.length_a   1.000
_cell.length_b   1.000
_cell.length_c   1.000
_cell.angle_alpha   90.00
_cell.angle_beta   90.00
_cell.angle_gamma   90.00
#
_symmetry.space_group_name_H-M   'P 1'
#
loop_
_entity.id
_entity.type
_entity.pdbx_description
1 polymer ?
#
loop_
_entity_poly.entity_id
_entity_poly.type
_entity_poly.pdbx_seq_one_letter_code
_entity_poly.pdbx_strand_id
1 'polypeptide(L)'
;MIIKNADVYTQDNVFVKGDVVVDNGTFTKVLEAPDYVDNEVVDATGLKMIPGLVDIHFHGCKGADMCDGTKEALDIISRYEASVGVTSICPATMTIAKEELVDVMKNSGAVSYTHLRAHE
;
A
#
# COMPACT_ATOMS: atom_id res chain seq x y z
N MET A 1 6.49 0.51 16.22
CA MET A 1 6.57 1.90 15.69
C MET A 1 5.44 2.75 16.24
N ILE A 2 5.72 4.02 16.56
CA ILE A 2 4.68 5.00 16.91
C ILE A 2 4.75 6.20 15.95
N ILE A 3 3.60 6.60 15.41
CA ILE A 3 3.44 7.81 14.59
C ILE A 3 2.79 8.87 15.49
N LYS A 4 3.50 9.98 15.72
CA LYS A 4 3.09 11.03 16.65
C LYS A 4 2.59 12.28 15.95
N ASN A 5 1.66 12.99 16.60
CA ASN A 5 1.17 14.32 16.22
C ASN A 5 0.48 14.40 14.85
N ALA A 6 0.02 13.29 14.28
CA ALA A 6 -0.69 13.28 13.01
C ALA A 6 -2.11 13.89 13.14
N ASP A 7 -2.61 14.47 12.05
CA ASP A 7 -4.04 14.69 11.87
C ASP A 7 -4.62 13.40 11.25
N VAL A 8 -5.21 12.54 12.08
CA VAL A 8 -5.69 11.21 11.71
C VAL A 8 -7.12 11.28 11.20
N TYR A 9 -7.36 10.75 10.00
CA TYR A 9 -8.71 10.63 9.44
C TYR A 9 -9.47 9.49 10.13
N THR A 10 -10.63 9.80 10.68
CA THR A 10 -11.44 8.87 11.48
C THR A 10 -12.65 8.35 10.73
N GLN A 11 -13.31 7.34 11.30
CA GLN A 11 -14.55 6.77 10.76
C GLN A 11 -15.71 7.78 10.70
N ASP A 12 -15.64 8.86 11.49
CA ASP A 12 -16.62 9.94 11.46
C ASP A 12 -16.36 10.95 10.32
N ASN A 13 -15.44 10.64 9.41
CA ASN A 13 -15.04 11.48 8.28
C ASN A 13 -14.47 12.84 8.69
N VAL A 14 -13.79 12.90 9.82
CA VAL A 14 -13.10 14.09 10.31
C VAL A 14 -11.63 13.78 10.61
N PHE A 15 -10.80 14.82 10.58
CA PHE A 15 -9.42 14.72 11.04
C PHE A 15 -9.34 15.07 12.53
N VAL A 16 -8.71 14.20 13.31
CA VAL A 16 -8.45 14.40 14.74
C VAL A 16 -6.97 14.26 14.99
N LYS A 17 -6.40 15.21 15.72
CA LYS A 17 -4.99 15.15 16.10
C LYS A 17 -4.77 14.02 17.12
N GLY A 18 -3.77 13.18 16.87
CA GLY A 18 -3.44 12.09 17.77
C GLY A 18 -2.26 11.25 17.33
N ASP A 19 -1.95 10.27 18.15
CA ASP A 19 -0.88 9.31 17.90
C ASP A 19 -1.45 7.98 17.42
N VAL A 20 -0.66 7.25 16.63
CA VAL A 20 -1.02 5.92 16.15
C VAL A 20 0.11 4.94 16.43
N VAL A 21 -0.21 3.83 17.07
CA VAL A 21 0.73 2.74 17.32
C VAL A 21 0.53 1.63 16.30
N VAL A 22 1.63 1.26 15.66
CA VAL A 22 1.71 0.13 14.72
C VAL A 22 2.56 -0.96 15.37
N ASP A 23 1.99 -2.13 15.52
CA ASP A 23 2.68 -3.32 16.04
C ASP A 23 2.34 -4.52 15.17
N ASN A 24 3.37 -5.26 14.74
CA ASN A 24 3.25 -6.41 13.82
C ASN A 24 2.37 -6.13 12.58
N GLY A 25 2.59 -4.97 11.93
CA GLY A 25 1.85 -4.59 10.73
C GLY A 25 0.39 -4.20 10.97
N THR A 26 -0.04 -4.04 12.22
CA THR A 26 -1.42 -3.74 12.61
C THR A 26 -1.49 -2.47 13.46
N PHE A 27 -2.52 -1.65 13.24
CA PHE A 27 -2.83 -0.54 14.13
C PHE A 27 -3.40 -1.08 15.44
N THR A 28 -2.65 -0.93 16.52
CA THR A 28 -3.06 -1.43 17.86
C THR A 28 -3.67 -0.34 18.73
N LYS A 29 -3.29 0.92 18.51
CA LYS A 29 -3.90 2.09 19.15
C LYS A 29 -4.01 3.22 18.13
N VAL A 30 -5.15 3.88 18.11
CA VAL A 30 -5.42 5.05 17.26
C VAL A 30 -5.96 6.16 18.13
N LEU A 31 -5.36 7.33 18.07
CA LEU A 31 -5.65 8.53 18.88
C LEU A 31 -5.34 8.43 20.38
N GLU A 32 -4.93 7.28 20.87
CA GLU A 32 -4.72 7.01 22.30
C GLU A 32 -3.37 6.33 22.54
N ALA A 33 -2.28 7.07 22.59
CA ALA A 33 -0.99 6.50 22.91
C ALA A 33 -0.06 7.42 23.75
N PRO A 34 -0.56 8.16 24.76
CA PRO A 34 0.27 9.12 25.50
C PRO A 34 1.45 8.47 26.23
N ASP A 35 1.31 7.21 26.65
CA ASP A 35 2.28 6.49 27.46
C ASP A 35 3.04 5.38 26.70
N TYR A 36 2.80 5.27 25.38
CA TYR A 36 3.48 4.26 24.57
C TYR A 36 4.90 4.71 24.22
N VAL A 37 5.87 3.87 24.51
CA VAL A 37 7.28 4.08 24.23
C VAL A 37 7.72 3.05 23.21
N ASP A 38 8.29 3.51 22.11
CA ASP A 38 8.88 2.67 21.06
C ASP A 38 10.23 3.24 20.65
N ASN A 39 11.11 2.39 20.14
CA ASN A 39 12.41 2.81 19.59
C ASN A 39 12.26 3.45 18.19
N GLU A 40 11.17 3.16 17.51
CA GLU A 40 10.86 3.73 16.19
C GLU A 40 9.72 4.74 16.30
N VAL A 41 10.08 6.02 16.23
CA VAL A 41 9.14 7.14 16.33
C VAL A 41 9.16 7.93 15.03
N VAL A 42 7.99 8.14 14.45
CA VAL A 42 7.77 9.02 13.29
C VAL A 42 7.03 10.26 13.79
N ASP A 43 7.62 11.45 13.67
CA ASP A 43 6.93 12.70 13.92
C ASP A 43 6.16 13.14 12.67
N ALA A 44 4.84 13.11 12.76
CA ALA A 44 3.92 13.48 11.70
C ALA A 44 3.27 14.87 11.94
N THR A 45 3.95 15.75 12.68
CA THR A 45 3.46 17.10 12.93
C THR A 45 3.17 17.84 11.61
N GLY A 46 1.93 18.30 11.45
CA GLY A 46 1.47 19.00 10.23
C GLY A 46 1.14 18.07 9.06
N LEU A 47 1.24 16.77 9.23
CA LEU A 47 0.87 15.77 8.22
C LEU A 47 -0.51 15.20 8.51
N LYS A 48 -1.19 14.80 7.43
CA LYS A 48 -2.45 14.08 7.49
C LYS A 48 -2.20 12.60 7.33
N MET A 49 -2.79 11.79 8.21
CA MET A 49 -2.78 10.35 8.13
C MET A 49 -4.14 9.87 7.65
N ILE A 50 -4.16 9.18 6.53
CA ILE A 50 -5.36 8.58 5.93
C ILE A 50 -5.13 7.08 5.73
N PRO A 51 -6.19 6.27 5.59
CA PRO A 51 -6.03 4.90 5.08
C PRO A 51 -5.31 4.90 3.74
N GLY A 52 -4.51 3.87 3.49
CA GLY A 52 -3.88 3.69 2.20
C GLY A 52 -4.93 3.65 1.09
N LEU A 53 -4.62 4.26 -0.04
CA LEU A 53 -5.52 4.29 -1.19
C LEU A 53 -5.61 2.90 -1.84
N VAL A 54 -6.74 2.64 -2.47
CA VAL A 54 -6.97 1.39 -3.22
C VAL A 54 -7.22 1.76 -4.68
N ASP A 55 -6.35 1.28 -5.58
CA ASP A 55 -6.58 1.38 -7.01
C ASP A 55 -7.26 0.10 -7.50
N ILE A 56 -8.51 0.24 -7.92
CA ILE A 56 -9.35 -0.89 -8.32
C ILE A 56 -9.31 -1.18 -9.82
N HIS A 57 -8.66 -0.34 -10.62
CA HIS A 57 -8.57 -0.55 -12.05
C HIS A 57 -7.48 0.30 -12.69
N PHE A 58 -6.40 -0.33 -13.11
CA PHE A 58 -5.35 0.28 -13.93
C PHE A 58 -4.65 -0.83 -14.74
N HIS A 59 -3.89 -0.46 -15.76
CA HIS A 59 -3.20 -1.41 -16.64
C HIS A 59 -1.70 -1.44 -16.40
N GLY A 60 -1.12 -0.33 -16.05
CA GLY A 60 0.30 -0.19 -15.78
C GLY A 60 0.73 1.25 -15.62
N CYS A 61 2.01 1.45 -15.34
CA CYS A 61 2.63 2.76 -15.17
C CYS A 61 4.14 2.71 -15.44
N LYS A 62 4.76 3.89 -15.61
CA LYS A 62 6.22 4.00 -15.77
C LYS A 62 6.82 3.12 -16.88
N GLY A 63 6.06 2.82 -17.93
CA GLY A 63 6.50 1.98 -19.05
C GLY A 63 6.42 0.47 -18.76
N ALA A 64 5.80 0.07 -17.67
CA ALA A 64 5.48 -1.32 -17.34
C ALA A 64 3.96 -1.53 -17.39
N ASP A 65 3.53 -2.68 -17.88
CA ASP A 65 2.12 -3.06 -18.02
C ASP A 65 1.87 -4.42 -17.35
N MET A 66 0.65 -4.62 -16.87
CA MET A 66 0.23 -5.91 -16.30
C MET A 66 0.37 -7.04 -17.31
N CYS A 67 0.17 -6.75 -18.60
CA CYS A 67 0.32 -7.72 -19.69
C CYS A 67 1.76 -8.08 -20.03
N ASP A 68 2.76 -7.37 -19.51
CA ASP A 68 4.17 -7.79 -19.64
C ASP A 68 4.42 -9.14 -18.95
N GLY A 69 3.60 -9.49 -17.97
CA GLY A 69 3.63 -10.77 -17.29
C GLY A 69 4.94 -11.08 -16.58
N THR A 70 5.74 -10.07 -16.26
CA THR A 70 7.05 -10.23 -15.63
C THR A 70 7.06 -9.72 -14.20
N LYS A 71 7.95 -10.28 -13.38
CA LYS A 71 8.16 -9.82 -12.01
C LYS A 71 8.65 -8.37 -11.99
N GLU A 72 9.52 -8.02 -12.92
CA GLU A 72 10.11 -6.69 -13.05
C GLU A 72 9.04 -5.63 -13.32
N ALA A 73 8.09 -5.90 -14.20
CA ALA A 73 6.97 -5.01 -14.48
C ALA A 73 6.11 -4.80 -13.23
N LEU A 74 5.77 -5.86 -12.53
CA LEU A 74 4.97 -5.80 -11.29
C LEU A 74 5.70 -5.06 -10.17
N ASP A 75 7.03 -5.20 -10.05
CA ASP A 75 7.82 -4.44 -9.06
C ASP A 75 7.83 -2.94 -9.38
N ILE A 76 8.01 -2.56 -10.65
CA ILE A 76 7.94 -1.16 -11.08
C ILE A 76 6.58 -0.55 -10.76
N ILE A 77 5.51 -1.24 -11.12
CA ILE A 77 4.13 -0.82 -10.86
C ILE A 77 3.90 -0.65 -9.35
N SER A 78 4.20 -1.68 -8.57
CA SER A 78 3.94 -1.68 -7.13
C SER A 78 4.70 -0.58 -6.38
N ARG A 79 5.96 -0.34 -6.74
CA ARG A 79 6.76 0.76 -6.16
C ARG A 79 6.22 2.12 -6.53
N TYR A 80 5.77 2.30 -7.75
CA TYR A 80 5.17 3.57 -8.16
C TYR A 80 3.86 3.81 -7.40
N GLU A 81 2.96 2.83 -7.36
CA GLU A 81 1.68 2.93 -6.65
C GLU A 81 1.91 3.22 -5.15
N ALA A 82 2.84 2.53 -4.51
CA ALA A 82 3.21 2.81 -3.12
C ALA A 82 3.74 4.25 -2.95
N SER A 83 4.50 4.76 -3.90
CA SER A 83 5.08 6.11 -3.83
C SER A 83 4.03 7.24 -3.90
N VAL A 84 2.83 6.95 -4.39
CA VAL A 84 1.70 7.87 -4.45
C VAL A 84 0.61 7.57 -3.41
N GLY A 85 0.89 6.66 -2.48
CA GLY A 85 0.01 6.36 -1.34
C GLY A 85 -1.01 5.25 -1.60
N VAL A 86 -0.92 4.55 -2.72
CA VAL A 86 -1.74 3.36 -3.00
C VAL A 86 -1.12 2.15 -2.31
N THR A 87 -1.88 1.51 -1.43
CA THR A 87 -1.42 0.35 -0.65
C THR A 87 -2.06 -0.97 -1.07
N SER A 88 -3.08 -0.89 -1.92
CA SER A 88 -3.75 -2.06 -2.48
C SER A 88 -4.09 -1.81 -3.94
N ILE A 89 -3.79 -2.79 -4.80
CA ILE A 89 -3.98 -2.67 -6.24
C ILE A 89 -4.77 -3.85 -6.79
N CYS A 90 -5.60 -3.54 -7.80
CA CYS A 90 -6.31 -4.54 -8.59
C CYS A 90 -6.00 -4.27 -10.09
N PRO A 91 -4.83 -4.70 -10.57
CA PRO A 91 -4.44 -4.44 -11.96
C PRO A 91 -5.30 -5.23 -12.94
N ALA A 92 -5.57 -4.60 -14.08
CA ALA A 92 -6.35 -5.20 -15.16
C ALA A 92 -5.46 -5.49 -16.37
N THR A 93 -5.69 -6.60 -17.03
CA THR A 93 -5.04 -6.91 -18.32
C THR A 93 -5.77 -6.22 -19.47
N MET A 94 -5.05 -5.96 -20.54
CA MET A 94 -5.64 -5.62 -21.85
C MET A 94 -6.20 -6.89 -22.52
N THR A 95 -6.90 -6.71 -23.64
CA THR A 95 -7.29 -7.83 -24.49
C THR A 95 -6.07 -8.37 -25.22
N ILE A 96 -5.62 -9.55 -24.79
CA ILE A 96 -4.48 -10.29 -25.35
C ILE A 96 -4.89 -11.71 -25.68
N ALA A 97 -4.03 -12.47 -26.36
CA ALA A 97 -4.29 -13.88 -26.68
C ALA A 97 -4.48 -14.72 -25.38
N LYS A 98 -5.33 -15.73 -25.46
CA LYS A 98 -5.67 -16.53 -24.28
C LYS A 98 -4.45 -17.21 -23.64
N GLU A 99 -3.53 -17.68 -24.48
CA GLU A 99 -2.30 -18.34 -24.05
C GLU A 99 -1.41 -17.38 -23.26
N GLU A 100 -1.23 -16.15 -23.77
CA GLU A 100 -0.48 -15.08 -23.11
C GLU A 100 -1.14 -14.69 -21.80
N LEU A 101 -2.48 -14.54 -21.77
CA LEU A 101 -3.23 -14.22 -20.56
C LEU A 101 -3.00 -15.23 -19.44
N VAL A 102 -2.99 -16.54 -19.79
CA VAL A 102 -2.73 -17.61 -18.82
C VAL A 102 -1.35 -17.44 -18.17
N ASP A 103 -0.33 -17.11 -18.94
CA ASP A 103 1.02 -16.93 -18.42
C ASP A 103 1.16 -15.65 -17.58
N VAL A 104 0.54 -14.55 -18.01
CA VAL A 104 0.44 -13.32 -17.21
C VAL A 104 -0.19 -13.61 -15.84
N MET A 105 -1.31 -14.31 -15.80
CA MET A 105 -2.01 -14.62 -14.55
C MET A 105 -1.22 -15.56 -13.64
N LYS A 106 -0.50 -16.54 -14.18
CA LYS A 106 0.38 -17.41 -13.39
C LYS A 106 1.52 -16.64 -12.74
N ASN A 107 2.19 -15.78 -13.51
CA ASN A 107 3.31 -14.98 -13.02
C ASN A 107 2.86 -13.97 -11.97
N SER A 108 1.71 -13.31 -12.19
CA SER A 108 1.13 -12.36 -11.22
C SER A 108 0.75 -13.04 -9.90
N GLY A 109 0.17 -14.23 -9.95
CA GLY A 109 -0.14 -15.02 -8.76
C GLY A 109 1.11 -15.38 -7.97
N ALA A 110 2.19 -15.76 -8.63
CA ALA A 110 3.46 -16.10 -7.98
C ALA A 110 4.10 -14.86 -7.29
N VAL A 111 4.03 -13.69 -7.93
CA VAL A 111 4.58 -12.44 -7.37
C VAL A 111 3.75 -11.91 -6.20
N SER A 112 2.43 -11.98 -6.29
CA SER A 112 1.52 -11.55 -5.21
C SER A 112 1.81 -12.28 -3.89
N TYR A 113 2.21 -13.55 -3.95
CA TYR A 113 2.55 -14.32 -2.75
C TYR A 113 3.91 -13.99 -2.15
N THR A 114 4.85 -13.47 -2.94
CA THR A 114 6.25 -13.35 -2.51
C THR A 114 6.76 -11.92 -2.37
N HIS A 115 6.14 -10.92 -3.00
CA HIS A 115 6.74 -9.59 -3.15
C HIS A 115 5.81 -8.40 -2.90
N LEU A 116 4.49 -8.58 -2.92
CA LEU A 116 3.51 -7.50 -2.69
C LEU A 116 3.08 -7.37 -1.22
N ARG A 117 3.62 -8.19 -0.35
CA ARG A 117 3.57 -7.87 1.07
C ARG A 117 4.54 -6.73 1.30
N ALA A 118 4.02 -5.58 1.70
CA ALA A 118 4.83 -4.50 2.23
C ALA A 118 5.87 -5.12 3.18
N HIS A 119 7.10 -4.73 3.04
CA HIS A 119 8.16 -5.19 3.92
C HIS A 119 7.69 -5.05 5.36
N GLU A 120 7.50 -6.19 5.99
CA GLU A 120 7.46 -6.29 7.43
C GLU A 120 8.80 -5.82 8.00
#